data_128d0a2e3336b74ae3688a291773f675
#
_entry.id   128d0a2e3336b74ae3688a291773f675
#
_cell.length_a   1.000
_cell.length_b   1.000
_cell.length_c   1.000
_cell.angle_alpha   90.00
_cell.angle_beta   90.00
_cell.angle_gamma   90.00
#
_symmetry.space_group_name_H-M   'P 1'
#
loop_
_entity.id
_entity.type
_entity.pdbx_description
1 polymer ?
#
loop_
_entity_poly.entity_id
_entity_poly.type
_entity_poly.pdbx_seq_one_letter_code
_entity_poly.pdbx_strand_id
1 'polypeptide(L)'
;MSDSADTPTDDTFEPTEPNTGEDFEPVQVFPDEGTMDLRPGADSCTKCSTCDTNCPVAEVDDSFPGPKFQGPEQWRLKQTDEGEEFGIDDSIMDCSNCMRCDDACPSGVPLSQMHNEARGEYVDEEMSKLSVEYWRNRILANYRTSAWFASKVPRLANAAMNFGPARWVMEKTMGITSEREFPAFATETFREWWAARGGAATSREHAREARERMGESRDADKRVAYFHGCYSNYNTPEVAKSLVATYEHFGYEIVVPEQRCSGTPMFANGMLDDAERAAEVNVGEFSDLLAEGYDVVASCTSCSMSLRQEYPELFELSGIEEVAANTYEALEYLRIHEDLRAALDDASVDDQALAYHAPCHARNQGLDRQAIELFRDLDGVDIEDVGDSC
;
A
#
# COMPACT_ATOMS: atom_id res chain seq x y z
N MET A 1 -61.36 48.82 -18.67
CA MET A 1 -61.41 47.51 -19.32
C MET A 1 -60.30 46.71 -18.64
N SER A 2 -60.76 45.97 -17.69
CA SER A 2 -59.93 45.11 -16.82
C SER A 2 -59.98 43.68 -17.34
N ASP A 3 -58.86 43.13 -17.74
CA ASP A 3 -58.75 41.71 -17.96
C ASP A 3 -58.07 41.11 -16.75
N SER A 4 -58.85 40.35 -16.01
CA SER A 4 -58.44 39.46 -14.92
C SER A 4 -57.93 38.17 -15.51
N ALA A 5 -56.64 37.93 -15.31
CA ALA A 5 -56.05 36.63 -15.59
C ALA A 5 -56.45 35.66 -14.46
N ASP A 6 -57.17 34.62 -14.82
CA ASP A 6 -57.49 33.46 -13.98
C ASP A 6 -56.22 32.69 -13.65
N THR A 7 -55.96 32.60 -12.36
CA THR A 7 -54.98 31.69 -11.80
C THR A 7 -55.69 30.34 -11.58
N PRO A 8 -55.23 29.21 -12.12
CA PRO A 8 -55.78 27.92 -11.74
C PRO A 8 -55.26 27.55 -10.33
N THR A 9 -56.14 27.65 -9.37
CA THR A 9 -56.00 26.97 -8.10
C THR A 9 -56.65 25.63 -8.26
N ASP A 10 -55.92 24.59 -8.07
CA ASP A 10 -56.30 23.35 -7.44
C ASP A 10 -55.51 22.17 -8.02
N ASP A 11 -54.26 22.02 -7.56
CA ASP A 11 -53.68 20.67 -7.45
C ASP A 11 -53.73 20.29 -5.95
N THR A 12 -54.87 19.76 -5.56
CA THR A 12 -54.98 18.97 -4.34
C THR A 12 -54.08 17.76 -4.50
N PHE A 13 -52.86 17.85 -3.92
CA PHE A 13 -52.02 16.70 -3.70
C PHE A 13 -52.79 15.76 -2.76
N GLU A 14 -53.50 14.79 -3.32
CA GLU A 14 -54.02 13.65 -2.52
C GLU A 14 -52.76 12.86 -2.06
N PRO A 15 -52.52 12.79 -0.76
CA PRO A 15 -51.47 11.91 -0.28
C PRO A 15 -51.88 10.49 -0.67
N THR A 16 -51.09 9.85 -1.53
CA THR A 16 -51.21 8.42 -1.81
C THR A 16 -51.07 7.72 -0.47
N GLU A 17 -52.08 6.92 -0.10
CA GLU A 17 -52.00 6.10 1.09
C GLU A 17 -50.72 5.28 1.05
N PRO A 18 -49.97 5.22 2.16
CA PRO A 18 -48.76 4.39 2.18
C PRO A 18 -49.17 2.97 1.78
N ASN A 19 -48.50 2.42 0.79
CA ASN A 19 -48.72 1.06 0.35
C ASN A 19 -48.30 0.12 1.49
N THR A 20 -49.30 -0.27 2.29
CA THR A 20 -49.16 -1.24 3.39
C THR A 20 -49.60 -2.62 2.94
N GLY A 21 -49.65 -2.85 1.63
CA GLY A 21 -50.06 -4.14 1.06
C GLY A 21 -49.03 -5.25 1.41
N GLU A 22 -49.58 -6.46 1.61
CA GLU A 22 -48.82 -7.69 1.85
C GLU A 22 -47.92 -8.11 0.69
N ASP A 23 -47.87 -7.30 -0.41
CA ASP A 23 -47.11 -7.56 -1.63
C ASP A 23 -45.91 -6.61 -1.81
N PHE A 24 -45.43 -5.93 -0.74
CA PHE A 24 -44.18 -5.16 -0.84
C PHE A 24 -42.98 -6.14 -0.83
N GLU A 25 -42.56 -6.56 -2.01
CA GLU A 25 -41.24 -7.13 -2.17
C GLU A 25 -40.20 -5.97 -2.21
N PRO A 26 -39.31 -5.88 -1.21
CA PRO A 26 -38.24 -4.87 -1.27
C PRO A 26 -37.43 -5.11 -2.54
N VAL A 27 -37.37 -4.11 -3.40
CA VAL A 27 -36.47 -4.16 -4.56
C VAL A 27 -35.06 -4.21 -4.02
N GLN A 28 -34.38 -5.30 -4.30
CA GLN A 28 -32.96 -5.42 -3.94
C GLN A 28 -32.17 -4.44 -4.77
N VAL A 29 -31.72 -3.36 -4.13
CA VAL A 29 -30.96 -2.27 -4.80
C VAL A 29 -29.47 -2.63 -4.90
N PHE A 30 -29.06 -3.64 -4.15
CA PHE A 30 -27.67 -4.06 -4.05
C PHE A 30 -27.51 -5.51 -4.52
N PRO A 31 -26.40 -5.88 -5.14
CA PRO A 31 -26.16 -7.26 -5.56
C PRO A 31 -26.12 -8.21 -4.36
N ASP A 32 -26.64 -9.45 -4.57
CA ASP A 32 -26.74 -10.50 -3.54
C ASP A 32 -25.38 -11.06 -3.08
N GLU A 33 -24.35 -10.87 -3.88
CA GLU A 33 -23.03 -11.48 -3.67
C GLU A 33 -21.95 -10.39 -3.76
N GLY A 34 -21.11 -10.33 -2.72
CA GLY A 34 -19.96 -9.46 -2.62
C GLY A 34 -20.01 -8.50 -1.41
N THR A 35 -18.86 -8.12 -0.94
CA THR A 35 -18.72 -7.02 0.03
C THR A 35 -19.17 -5.73 -0.65
N MET A 36 -20.18 -5.08 -0.07
CA MET A 36 -20.64 -3.80 -0.59
C MET A 36 -19.60 -2.73 -0.28
N ASP A 37 -18.95 -2.18 -1.30
CA ASP A 37 -18.12 -1.00 -1.12
C ASP A 37 -19.03 0.19 -0.78
N LEU A 38 -18.98 0.62 0.47
CA LEU A 38 -19.77 1.74 0.98
C LEU A 38 -19.10 3.09 0.72
N ARG A 39 -17.91 3.10 0.11
CA ARG A 39 -17.22 4.35 -0.21
C ARG A 39 -17.98 5.09 -1.32
N PRO A 40 -17.98 6.43 -1.28
CA PRO A 40 -18.54 7.23 -2.36
C PRO A 40 -17.85 6.90 -3.68
N GLY A 41 -18.63 6.67 -4.74
CA GLY A 41 -18.09 6.47 -6.08
C GLY A 41 -17.68 7.78 -6.77
N ALA A 42 -17.31 7.68 -8.05
CA ALA A 42 -16.91 8.81 -8.88
C ALA A 42 -17.98 9.90 -9.01
N ASP A 43 -19.26 9.52 -8.91
CA ASP A 43 -20.43 10.43 -8.94
C ASP A 43 -20.48 11.38 -7.73
N SER A 44 -19.88 10.99 -6.59
CA SER A 44 -19.77 11.84 -5.39
C SER A 44 -18.75 12.98 -5.52
N CYS A 45 -17.96 13.00 -6.58
CA CYS A 45 -17.00 14.06 -6.83
C CYS A 45 -17.70 15.40 -7.12
N THR A 46 -17.52 16.38 -6.22
CA THR A 46 -18.09 17.73 -6.34
C THR A 46 -17.27 18.69 -7.22
N LYS A 47 -16.19 18.20 -7.85
CA LYS A 47 -15.28 18.98 -8.70
C LYS A 47 -14.58 20.15 -7.98
N CYS A 48 -14.38 20.06 -6.68
CA CYS A 48 -13.76 21.12 -5.87
C CYS A 48 -12.26 21.32 -6.13
N SER A 49 -11.59 20.39 -6.82
CA SER A 49 -10.16 20.41 -7.14
C SER A 49 -9.21 20.38 -5.92
N THR A 50 -9.69 20.03 -4.74
CA THR A 50 -8.82 19.89 -3.56
C THR A 50 -7.76 18.81 -3.76
N CYS A 51 -8.11 17.70 -4.42
CA CYS A 51 -7.16 16.64 -4.76
C CYS A 51 -6.06 17.12 -5.72
N ASP A 52 -6.40 17.96 -6.71
CA ASP A 52 -5.44 18.50 -7.68
C ASP A 52 -4.43 19.43 -6.99
N THR A 53 -4.89 20.28 -6.06
CA THR A 53 -4.01 21.22 -5.33
C THR A 53 -3.12 20.54 -4.28
N ASN A 54 -3.41 19.29 -3.92
CA ASN A 54 -2.59 18.48 -3.00
C ASN A 54 -1.72 17.45 -3.73
N CYS A 55 -1.80 17.41 -5.05
CA CYS A 55 -1.04 16.44 -5.84
C CYS A 55 0.39 16.93 -6.11
N PRO A 56 1.43 16.23 -5.63
CA PRO A 56 2.81 16.65 -5.85
C PRO A 56 3.23 16.51 -7.32
N VAL A 57 2.57 15.66 -8.10
CA VAL A 57 2.87 15.52 -9.53
C VAL A 57 2.27 16.71 -10.29
N ALA A 58 1.01 17.05 -10.05
CA ALA A 58 0.37 18.19 -10.70
C ALA A 58 1.02 19.55 -10.32
N GLU A 59 1.75 19.61 -9.20
CA GLU A 59 2.50 20.81 -8.80
C GLU A 59 3.75 21.06 -9.68
N VAL A 60 4.37 19.98 -10.18
CA VAL A 60 5.67 20.06 -10.87
C VAL A 60 5.62 19.68 -12.35
N ASP A 61 4.53 19.09 -12.80
CA ASP A 61 4.33 18.64 -14.18
C ASP A 61 3.02 19.20 -14.75
N ASP A 62 3.13 20.19 -15.61
CA ASP A 62 1.99 20.84 -16.28
C ASP A 62 1.26 19.90 -17.27
N SER A 63 1.87 18.77 -17.65
CA SER A 63 1.26 17.77 -18.52
C SER A 63 0.34 16.81 -17.77
N PHE A 64 0.49 16.70 -16.45
CA PHE A 64 -0.38 15.88 -15.62
C PHE A 64 -1.65 16.68 -15.21
N PRO A 65 -2.83 16.31 -15.71
CA PRO A 65 -4.06 17.11 -15.52
C PRO A 65 -4.62 17.04 -14.09
N GLY A 66 -4.04 16.22 -13.24
CA GLY A 66 -4.41 16.08 -11.83
C GLY A 66 -5.36 14.91 -11.53
N PRO A 67 -5.45 14.53 -10.24
CA PRO A 67 -6.23 13.37 -9.78
C PRO A 67 -7.71 13.40 -10.15
N LYS A 68 -8.32 14.57 -10.13
CA LYS A 68 -9.73 14.74 -10.48
C LYS A 68 -10.01 14.32 -11.92
N PHE A 69 -9.13 14.67 -12.84
CA PHE A 69 -9.27 14.30 -14.24
C PHE A 69 -9.01 12.80 -14.43
N GLN A 70 -7.90 12.30 -13.87
CA GLN A 70 -7.46 10.92 -14.02
C GLN A 70 -8.40 9.87 -13.38
N GLY A 71 -9.26 10.26 -12.47
CA GLY A 71 -10.26 9.40 -11.85
C GLY A 71 -11.70 9.80 -12.26
N PRO A 72 -12.40 10.63 -11.48
CA PRO A 72 -13.83 10.86 -11.65
C PRO A 72 -14.23 11.46 -13.00
N GLU A 73 -13.41 12.31 -13.62
CA GLU A 73 -13.78 12.91 -14.90
C GLU A 73 -13.63 11.94 -16.07
N GLN A 74 -12.55 11.17 -16.12
CA GLN A 74 -12.39 10.09 -17.11
C GLN A 74 -13.48 9.03 -16.95
N TRP A 75 -13.79 8.62 -15.72
CA TRP A 75 -14.88 7.68 -15.45
C TRP A 75 -16.22 8.19 -16.01
N ARG A 76 -16.55 9.50 -15.81
CA ARG A 76 -17.77 10.10 -16.36
C ARG A 76 -17.76 10.17 -17.88
N LEU A 77 -16.63 10.46 -18.50
CA LEU A 77 -16.50 10.51 -19.95
C LEU A 77 -16.78 9.12 -20.56
N LYS A 78 -16.30 8.07 -19.95
CA LYS A 78 -16.56 6.69 -20.36
C LYS A 78 -18.03 6.27 -20.23
N GLN A 79 -18.81 6.91 -19.35
CA GLN A 79 -20.25 6.64 -19.21
C GLN A 79 -21.10 7.39 -20.24
N THR A 80 -20.53 8.19 -21.12
CA THR A 80 -21.26 8.87 -22.20
C THR A 80 -21.46 7.98 -23.41
N ASP A 81 -22.41 8.30 -24.28
CA ASP A 81 -22.65 7.55 -25.51
C ASP A 81 -21.42 7.53 -26.47
N GLU A 82 -20.51 8.49 -26.27
CA GLU A 82 -19.23 8.59 -27.00
C GLU A 82 -18.07 7.91 -26.23
N GLY A 83 -18.35 7.26 -25.11
CA GLY A 83 -17.36 6.76 -24.15
C GLY A 83 -16.41 5.72 -24.70
N GLU A 84 -16.83 4.96 -25.74
CA GLU A 84 -15.95 3.99 -26.42
C GLU A 84 -14.83 4.66 -27.26
N GLU A 85 -14.97 5.99 -27.55
CA GLU A 85 -13.93 6.75 -28.26
C GLU A 85 -12.91 7.39 -27.30
N PHE A 86 -13.19 7.39 -25.99
CA PHE A 86 -12.28 7.95 -24.97
C PHE A 86 -11.36 6.87 -24.42
N GLY A 87 -10.13 6.82 -24.92
CA GLY A 87 -9.05 6.07 -24.30
C GLY A 87 -8.65 6.63 -22.95
N ILE A 88 -7.83 5.90 -22.21
CA ILE A 88 -7.21 6.40 -20.98
C ILE A 88 -6.08 7.37 -21.34
N ASP A 89 -6.04 8.51 -20.66
CA ASP A 89 -4.96 9.48 -20.82
C ASP A 89 -3.63 8.90 -20.31
N ASP A 90 -2.58 8.96 -21.13
CA ASP A 90 -1.29 8.32 -20.88
C ASP A 90 -0.55 8.92 -19.67
N SER A 91 -0.85 10.17 -19.30
CA SER A 91 -0.27 10.83 -18.15
C SER A 91 -0.64 10.16 -16.80
N ILE A 92 -1.62 9.22 -16.80
CA ILE A 92 -1.89 8.39 -15.61
C ILE A 92 -0.63 7.63 -15.14
N MET A 93 0.31 7.35 -16.07
CA MET A 93 1.58 6.71 -15.75
C MET A 93 2.52 7.59 -14.92
N ASP A 94 2.31 8.90 -14.88
CA ASP A 94 3.08 9.85 -14.08
C ASP A 94 2.60 9.94 -12.62
N CYS A 95 1.40 9.41 -12.33
CA CYS A 95 0.89 9.34 -10.97
C CYS A 95 1.82 8.53 -10.05
N SER A 96 2.31 9.14 -8.97
CA SER A 96 3.26 8.54 -8.04
C SER A 96 2.66 7.51 -7.07
N ASN A 97 1.36 7.24 -7.14
CA ASN A 97 0.62 6.36 -6.23
C ASN A 97 0.81 6.72 -4.73
N CYS A 98 0.90 8.00 -4.41
CA CYS A 98 1.14 8.48 -3.04
C CYS A 98 -0.13 8.62 -2.19
N MET A 99 -1.31 8.47 -2.78
CA MET A 99 -2.64 8.51 -2.17
C MET A 99 -3.01 9.82 -1.46
N ARG A 100 -2.24 10.90 -1.62
CA ARG A 100 -2.56 12.22 -1.05
C ARG A 100 -3.92 12.77 -1.52
N CYS A 101 -4.33 12.38 -2.70
CA CYS A 101 -5.63 12.78 -3.26
C CYS A 101 -6.80 12.19 -2.48
N ASP A 102 -6.67 10.98 -1.95
CA ASP A 102 -7.70 10.35 -1.11
C ASP A 102 -7.83 11.09 0.22
N ASP A 103 -6.70 11.34 0.91
CA ASP A 103 -6.67 12.10 2.17
C ASP A 103 -7.24 13.51 2.00
N ALA A 104 -7.01 14.13 0.85
CA ALA A 104 -7.46 15.47 0.57
C ALA A 104 -8.93 15.54 0.14
N CYS A 105 -9.56 14.44 -0.24
CA CYS A 105 -10.90 14.44 -0.80
C CYS A 105 -11.99 14.61 0.27
N PRO A 106 -12.70 15.76 0.34
CA PRO A 106 -13.73 15.96 1.36
C PRO A 106 -14.97 15.08 1.16
N SER A 107 -15.13 14.50 -0.03
CA SER A 107 -16.23 13.59 -0.38
C SER A 107 -15.84 12.11 -0.29
N GLY A 108 -14.62 11.79 0.08
CA GLY A 108 -14.14 10.41 0.24
C GLY A 108 -14.11 9.59 -1.05
N VAL A 109 -14.03 10.23 -2.22
CA VAL A 109 -13.91 9.50 -3.50
C VAL A 109 -12.60 8.69 -3.52
N PRO A 110 -12.62 7.39 -3.85
CA PRO A 110 -11.44 6.52 -3.83
C PRO A 110 -10.56 6.76 -5.07
N LEU A 111 -9.87 7.90 -5.09
CA LEU A 111 -9.10 8.35 -6.25
C LEU A 111 -7.92 7.42 -6.57
N SER A 112 -7.23 6.93 -5.55
CA SER A 112 -6.09 6.02 -5.74
C SER A 112 -6.50 4.69 -6.37
N GLN A 113 -7.63 4.11 -5.94
CA GLN A 113 -8.20 2.93 -6.56
C GLN A 113 -8.52 3.20 -8.05
N MET A 114 -9.26 4.28 -8.33
CA MET A 114 -9.61 4.67 -9.70
C MET A 114 -8.35 4.87 -10.58
N HIS A 115 -7.28 5.46 -10.02
CA HIS A 115 -6.02 5.64 -10.74
C HIS A 115 -5.29 4.32 -10.99
N ASN A 116 -5.32 3.38 -10.05
CA ASN A 116 -4.72 2.06 -10.25
C ASN A 116 -5.48 1.27 -11.32
N GLU A 117 -6.82 1.29 -11.31
CA GLU A 117 -7.65 0.69 -12.34
C GLU A 117 -7.40 1.33 -13.71
N ALA A 118 -7.42 2.66 -13.80
CA ALA A 118 -7.16 3.37 -15.05
C ALA A 118 -5.75 3.07 -15.60
N ARG A 119 -4.74 2.99 -14.73
CA ARG A 119 -3.38 2.65 -15.12
C ARG A 119 -3.28 1.22 -15.65
N GLY A 120 -3.97 0.27 -15.01
CA GLY A 120 -4.07 -1.11 -15.48
C GLY A 120 -4.70 -1.19 -16.87
N GLU A 121 -5.83 -0.53 -17.05
CA GLU A 121 -6.52 -0.45 -18.34
C GLU A 121 -5.64 0.19 -19.44
N TYR A 122 -4.96 1.31 -19.13
CA TYR A 122 -4.02 1.93 -20.07
C TYR A 122 -2.92 0.97 -20.53
N VAL A 123 -2.33 0.23 -19.61
CA VAL A 123 -1.26 -0.72 -19.91
C VAL A 123 -1.76 -1.90 -20.75
N ASP A 124 -2.99 -2.35 -20.52
CA ASP A 124 -3.54 -3.52 -21.19
C ASP A 124 -4.11 -3.19 -22.58
N GLU A 125 -4.76 -2.05 -22.73
CA GLU A 125 -5.50 -1.70 -23.94
C GLU A 125 -4.75 -0.72 -24.85
N GLU A 126 -4.05 0.29 -24.27
CA GLU A 126 -3.45 1.38 -25.03
C GLU A 126 -1.94 1.22 -25.22
N MET A 127 -1.24 0.70 -24.21
CA MET A 127 0.23 0.61 -24.25
C MET A 127 0.69 -0.51 -25.16
N SER A 128 1.52 -0.18 -26.16
CA SER A 128 2.11 -1.19 -27.04
C SER A 128 3.01 -2.15 -26.25
N LYS A 129 2.66 -3.45 -26.25
CA LYS A 129 3.45 -4.52 -25.61
C LYS A 129 4.83 -4.75 -26.28
N LEU A 130 5.13 -4.06 -27.40
CA LEU A 130 6.44 -4.04 -28.05
C LEU A 130 7.26 -2.79 -27.71
N SER A 131 6.70 -1.83 -26.97
CA SER A 131 7.39 -0.60 -26.58
C SER A 131 8.48 -0.86 -25.54
N VAL A 132 9.52 -0.02 -25.55
CA VAL A 132 10.56 -0.03 -24.50
C VAL A 132 9.96 0.32 -23.13
N GLU A 133 8.98 1.19 -23.13
CA GLU A 133 8.27 1.63 -21.94
C GLU A 133 7.54 0.48 -21.25
N TYR A 134 6.78 -0.32 -22.00
CA TYR A 134 6.13 -1.52 -21.48
C TYR A 134 7.12 -2.46 -20.79
N TRP A 135 8.24 -2.75 -21.46
CA TRP A 135 9.25 -3.66 -20.91
C TRP A 135 10.00 -3.07 -19.72
N ARG A 136 10.27 -1.75 -19.73
CA ARG A 136 10.81 -1.05 -18.54
C ARG A 136 9.88 -1.22 -17.35
N ASN A 137 8.60 -0.88 -17.54
CA ASN A 137 7.59 -0.94 -16.49
C ASN A 137 7.41 -2.37 -15.97
N ARG A 138 7.40 -3.36 -16.86
CA ARG A 138 7.31 -4.77 -16.50
C ARG A 138 8.52 -5.27 -15.70
N ILE A 139 9.73 -4.82 -16.03
CA ILE A 139 10.94 -5.16 -15.27
C ILE A 139 10.90 -4.52 -13.88
N LEU A 140 10.48 -3.27 -13.78
CA LEU A 140 10.37 -2.55 -12.49
C LEU A 140 9.26 -3.13 -11.63
N ALA A 141 8.10 -3.43 -12.21
CA ALA A 141 6.99 -4.08 -11.53
C ALA A 141 7.40 -5.43 -10.92
N ASN A 142 8.13 -6.24 -11.68
CA ASN A 142 8.59 -7.56 -11.25
C ASN A 142 9.95 -7.52 -10.52
N TYR A 143 10.16 -6.51 -9.68
CA TYR A 143 11.39 -6.28 -8.93
C TYR A 143 11.89 -7.54 -8.19
N ARG A 144 11.00 -8.32 -7.58
CA ARG A 144 11.37 -9.56 -6.87
C ARG A 144 12.17 -10.52 -7.74
N THR A 145 11.76 -10.70 -9.00
CA THR A 145 12.43 -11.60 -9.95
C THR A 145 13.83 -11.08 -10.28
N SER A 146 13.92 -9.79 -10.60
CA SER A 146 15.19 -9.13 -10.90
C SER A 146 16.15 -9.19 -9.70
N ALA A 147 15.64 -8.92 -8.49
CA ALA A 147 16.39 -8.98 -7.24
C ALA A 147 16.86 -10.40 -6.90
N TRP A 148 16.03 -11.40 -7.16
CA TRP A 148 16.44 -12.81 -6.97
C TRP A 148 17.64 -13.19 -7.85
N PHE A 149 17.64 -12.81 -9.12
CA PHE A 149 18.78 -13.03 -10.00
C PHE A 149 20.02 -12.27 -9.53
N ALA A 150 19.86 -10.99 -9.19
CA ALA A 150 20.93 -10.12 -8.73
C ALA A 150 21.55 -10.62 -7.41
N SER A 151 20.74 -11.18 -6.50
CA SER A 151 21.21 -11.72 -5.21
C SER A 151 22.10 -12.96 -5.35
N LYS A 152 22.10 -13.64 -6.50
CA LYS A 152 23.02 -14.76 -6.75
C LYS A 152 24.45 -14.30 -7.10
N VAL A 153 24.59 -13.05 -7.55
CA VAL A 153 25.88 -12.43 -7.93
C VAL A 153 25.94 -10.97 -7.47
N PRO A 154 25.73 -10.66 -6.19
CA PRO A 154 25.43 -9.30 -5.72
C PRO A 154 26.56 -8.33 -6.00
N ARG A 155 27.83 -8.76 -5.87
CA ARG A 155 28.99 -7.88 -6.15
C ARG A 155 29.04 -7.46 -7.61
N LEU A 156 28.75 -8.38 -8.53
CA LEU A 156 28.74 -8.08 -9.96
C LEU A 156 27.52 -7.23 -10.34
N ALA A 157 26.34 -7.56 -9.80
CA ALA A 157 25.11 -6.80 -10.01
C ALA A 157 25.28 -5.34 -9.54
N ASN A 158 25.78 -5.14 -8.32
CA ASN A 158 26.02 -3.81 -7.75
C ASN A 158 27.04 -3.01 -8.57
N ALA A 159 28.12 -3.64 -9.02
CA ALA A 159 29.12 -3.01 -9.87
C ALA A 159 28.53 -2.61 -11.23
N ALA A 160 27.73 -3.50 -11.85
CA ALA A 160 27.14 -3.22 -13.16
C ALA A 160 26.08 -2.11 -13.09
N MET A 161 25.25 -2.12 -12.05
CA MET A 161 24.19 -1.11 -11.85
C MET A 161 24.74 0.30 -11.55
N ASN A 162 25.92 0.39 -10.96
CA ASN A 162 26.58 1.66 -10.65
C ASN A 162 27.68 2.04 -11.68
N PHE A 163 27.81 1.28 -12.77
CA PHE A 163 28.77 1.59 -13.83
C PHE A 163 28.25 2.73 -14.72
N GLY A 164 28.91 3.88 -14.67
CA GLY A 164 28.46 5.12 -15.33
C GLY A 164 28.03 4.97 -16.80
N PRO A 165 28.81 4.31 -17.68
CA PRO A 165 28.40 4.06 -19.07
C PRO A 165 27.11 3.23 -19.19
N ALA A 166 26.89 2.23 -18.34
CA ALA A 166 25.66 1.44 -18.34
C ALA A 166 24.47 2.30 -17.90
N ARG A 167 24.63 3.14 -16.91
CA ARG A 167 23.61 4.10 -16.46
C ARG A 167 23.23 5.09 -17.55
N TRP A 168 24.22 5.64 -18.25
CA TRP A 168 23.96 6.53 -19.36
C TRP A 168 23.15 5.82 -20.48
N VAL A 169 23.47 4.57 -20.79
CA VAL A 169 22.70 3.79 -21.77
C VAL A 169 21.27 3.57 -21.28
N MET A 170 21.07 3.20 -20.01
CA MET A 170 19.73 3.01 -19.43
C MET A 170 18.91 4.30 -19.48
N GLU A 171 19.52 5.45 -19.21
CA GLU A 171 18.84 6.75 -19.31
C GLU A 171 18.39 7.02 -20.75
N LYS A 172 19.26 6.82 -21.73
CA LYS A 172 18.95 7.10 -23.14
C LYS A 172 17.99 6.11 -23.79
N THR A 173 17.94 4.87 -23.31
CA THR A 173 17.12 3.82 -23.90
C THR A 173 15.82 3.55 -23.12
N MET A 174 15.87 3.65 -21.80
CA MET A 174 14.76 3.27 -20.91
C MET A 174 14.17 4.46 -20.15
N GLY A 175 14.77 5.66 -20.26
CA GLY A 175 14.34 6.83 -19.48
C GLY A 175 14.59 6.73 -17.99
N ILE A 176 15.50 5.85 -17.54
CA ILE A 176 15.84 5.71 -16.12
C ILE A 176 17.00 6.65 -15.82
N THR A 177 16.75 7.69 -15.02
CA THR A 177 17.75 8.72 -14.71
C THR A 177 19.07 8.15 -14.18
N SER A 178 20.19 8.69 -14.66
CA SER A 178 21.54 8.33 -14.18
C SER A 178 21.93 9.06 -12.88
N GLU A 179 21.14 10.03 -12.43
CA GLU A 179 21.43 10.82 -11.23
C GLU A 179 21.11 10.06 -9.93
N ARG A 180 20.17 9.11 -9.97
CA ARG A 180 19.81 8.30 -8.82
C ARG A 180 20.64 7.03 -8.73
N GLU A 181 21.23 6.76 -7.58
CA GLU A 181 21.88 5.48 -7.31
C GLU A 181 20.85 4.37 -7.10
N PHE A 182 21.13 3.19 -7.64
CA PHE A 182 20.31 2.02 -7.34
C PHE A 182 20.67 1.46 -5.96
N PRO A 183 19.67 0.98 -5.20
CA PRO A 183 19.92 0.30 -3.94
C PRO A 183 20.82 -0.92 -4.14
N ALA A 184 21.85 -1.05 -3.31
CA ALA A 184 22.74 -2.20 -3.39
C ALA A 184 22.04 -3.48 -2.94
N PHE A 185 22.30 -4.58 -3.63
CA PHE A 185 21.91 -5.92 -3.18
C PHE A 185 22.82 -6.41 -2.09
N ALA A 186 22.22 -6.96 -1.04
CA ALA A 186 22.96 -7.57 0.05
C ALA A 186 23.68 -8.87 -0.39
N THR A 187 24.78 -9.19 0.28
CA THR A 187 25.54 -10.42 0.01
C THR A 187 24.90 -11.67 0.61
N GLU A 188 24.05 -11.51 1.61
CA GLU A 188 23.22 -12.51 2.22
C GLU A 188 21.80 -11.98 2.29
N THR A 189 20.82 -12.71 1.78
CA THR A 189 19.42 -12.30 1.88
C THR A 189 18.86 -12.58 3.27
N PHE A 190 17.78 -11.87 3.66
CA PHE A 190 17.12 -12.19 4.92
C PHE A 190 16.65 -13.65 4.99
N ARG A 191 16.10 -14.20 3.92
CA ARG A 191 15.65 -15.62 3.89
C ARG A 191 16.79 -16.61 4.02
N GLU A 192 17.95 -16.34 3.44
CA GLU A 192 19.14 -17.17 3.63
C GLU A 192 19.60 -17.14 5.10
N TRP A 193 19.68 -15.95 5.70
CA TRP A 193 19.96 -15.79 7.13
C TRP A 193 18.91 -16.48 8.02
N TRP A 194 17.62 -16.27 7.73
CA TRP A 194 16.53 -16.90 8.49
C TRP A 194 16.62 -18.41 8.49
N ALA A 195 16.85 -19.02 7.34
CA ALA A 195 17.04 -20.47 7.22
C ALA A 195 18.31 -20.97 7.94
N ALA A 196 19.43 -20.24 7.79
CA ALA A 196 20.69 -20.60 8.41
C ALA A 196 20.66 -20.56 9.94
N ARG A 197 19.89 -19.63 10.54
CA ARG A 197 19.72 -19.56 12.00
C ARG A 197 18.78 -20.62 12.59
N GLY A 198 18.05 -21.38 11.75
CA GLY A 198 17.09 -22.41 12.19
C GLY A 198 15.63 -21.99 12.12
N GLY A 199 15.32 -20.82 11.53
CA GLY A 199 13.96 -20.37 11.21
C GLY A 199 13.02 -20.25 12.41
N ALA A 200 11.77 -20.63 12.21
CA ALA A 200 10.71 -20.53 13.22
C ALA A 200 11.00 -21.34 14.49
N ALA A 201 11.73 -22.46 14.39
CA ALA A 201 12.07 -23.25 15.59
C ALA A 201 12.98 -22.47 16.54
N THR A 202 13.98 -21.77 16.01
CA THR A 202 14.87 -20.92 16.80
C THR A 202 14.13 -19.69 17.33
N SER A 203 13.26 -19.07 16.53
CA SER A 203 12.45 -17.95 16.98
C SER A 203 11.55 -18.34 18.15
N ARG A 204 10.91 -19.49 18.09
CA ARG A 204 10.09 -20.02 19.18
C ARG A 204 10.88 -20.19 20.48
N GLU A 205 12.10 -20.71 20.41
CA GLU A 205 12.91 -20.90 21.62
C GLU A 205 13.35 -19.55 22.20
N HIS A 206 13.83 -18.61 21.37
CA HIS A 206 14.19 -17.27 21.82
C HIS A 206 13.00 -16.51 22.45
N ALA A 207 11.83 -16.63 21.84
CA ALA A 207 10.61 -16.03 22.38
C ALA A 207 10.25 -16.61 23.76
N ARG A 208 10.36 -17.92 23.93
CA ARG A 208 10.11 -18.59 25.21
C ARG A 208 11.10 -18.18 26.29
N GLU A 209 12.39 -18.09 25.95
CA GLU A 209 13.42 -17.59 26.87
C GLU A 209 13.17 -16.12 27.25
N ALA A 210 12.71 -15.30 26.31
CA ALA A 210 12.37 -13.91 26.57
C ALA A 210 11.18 -13.80 27.52
N ARG A 211 10.11 -14.56 27.30
CA ARG A 211 8.93 -14.61 28.21
C ARG A 211 9.32 -15.02 29.63
N GLU A 212 10.17 -16.05 29.77
CA GLU A 212 10.69 -16.47 31.10
C GLU A 212 11.46 -15.34 31.79
N ARG A 213 12.29 -14.58 31.07
CA ARG A 213 13.02 -13.43 31.60
C ARG A 213 12.09 -12.30 32.06
N MET A 214 10.97 -12.10 31.37
CA MET A 214 9.95 -11.10 31.70
C MET A 214 8.98 -11.60 32.79
N GLY A 215 9.06 -12.87 33.22
CA GLY A 215 8.14 -13.45 34.19
C GLY A 215 6.78 -13.83 33.60
N GLU A 216 6.68 -13.91 32.29
CA GLU A 216 5.50 -14.35 31.57
C GLU A 216 5.43 -15.89 31.44
N SER A 217 4.24 -16.38 31.06
CA SER A 217 4.09 -17.81 30.74
C SER A 217 4.92 -18.14 29.50
N ARG A 218 5.68 -19.23 29.59
CA ARG A 218 6.44 -19.79 28.45
C ARG A 218 5.56 -20.11 27.24
N ASP A 219 4.33 -20.46 27.50
CA ASP A 219 3.32 -20.85 26.50
C ASP A 219 2.29 -19.72 26.25
N ALA A 220 2.65 -18.46 26.55
CA ALA A 220 1.81 -17.32 26.21
C ALA A 220 1.60 -17.25 24.69
N ASP A 221 0.40 -16.85 24.29
CA ASP A 221 0.00 -16.78 22.89
C ASP A 221 0.45 -15.45 22.26
N LYS A 222 1.76 -15.34 22.00
CA LYS A 222 2.39 -14.22 21.31
C LYS A 222 3.00 -14.73 20.02
N ARG A 223 2.30 -14.57 18.90
CA ARG A 223 2.69 -15.15 17.59
C ARG A 223 2.46 -14.15 16.47
N VAL A 224 3.41 -14.02 15.55
CA VAL A 224 3.26 -13.20 14.36
C VAL A 224 3.83 -13.88 13.11
N ALA A 225 3.18 -13.64 11.98
CA ALA A 225 3.63 -14.00 10.66
C ALA A 225 4.30 -12.78 10.02
N TYR A 226 5.56 -12.87 9.68
CA TYR A 226 6.32 -11.73 9.18
C TYR A 226 6.29 -11.65 7.65
N PHE A 227 5.71 -10.57 7.14
CA PHE A 227 5.82 -10.16 5.76
C PHE A 227 7.04 -9.25 5.57
N HIS A 228 8.15 -9.84 5.11
CA HIS A 228 9.41 -9.09 4.95
C HIS A 228 9.46 -8.22 3.69
N GLY A 229 8.61 -8.50 2.68
CA GLY A 229 8.65 -7.83 1.40
C GLY A 229 9.92 -8.12 0.58
N CYS A 230 10.08 -7.42 -0.54
CA CYS A 230 11.24 -7.64 -1.41
C CYS A 230 12.47 -6.87 -0.94
N TYR A 231 12.28 -5.61 -0.52
CA TYR A 231 13.38 -4.71 -0.20
C TYR A 231 14.14 -5.17 1.04
N SER A 232 13.43 -5.50 2.12
CA SER A 232 14.06 -6.04 3.35
C SER A 232 14.68 -7.43 3.15
N ASN A 233 14.27 -8.17 2.12
CA ASN A 233 14.91 -9.45 1.81
C ASN A 233 16.23 -9.28 1.05
N TYR A 234 16.25 -8.42 0.03
CA TYR A 234 17.35 -8.39 -0.95
C TYR A 234 18.31 -7.21 -0.77
N ASN A 235 17.86 -6.08 -0.21
CA ASN A 235 18.63 -4.85 -0.12
C ASN A 235 19.03 -4.50 1.31
N THR A 236 18.07 -4.56 2.24
CA THR A 236 18.28 -4.17 3.64
C THR A 236 17.90 -5.31 4.61
N PRO A 237 18.57 -6.48 4.54
CA PRO A 237 18.23 -7.60 5.42
C PRO A 237 18.42 -7.27 6.90
N GLU A 238 19.23 -6.28 7.24
CA GLU A 238 19.43 -5.84 8.61
C GLU A 238 18.15 -5.28 9.24
N VAL A 239 17.27 -4.64 8.46
CA VAL A 239 15.96 -4.18 8.93
C VAL A 239 15.10 -5.39 9.36
N ALA A 240 15.05 -6.42 8.52
CA ALA A 240 14.30 -7.64 8.83
C ALA A 240 14.90 -8.41 10.03
N LYS A 241 16.23 -8.47 10.12
CA LYS A 241 16.94 -9.10 11.25
C LYS A 241 16.68 -8.36 12.56
N SER A 242 16.68 -7.02 12.52
CA SER A 242 16.37 -6.18 13.69
C SER A 242 14.93 -6.36 14.13
N LEU A 243 13.97 -6.41 13.20
CA LEU A 243 12.59 -6.71 13.51
C LEU A 243 12.46 -8.06 14.24
N VAL A 244 13.07 -9.11 13.69
CA VAL A 244 13.05 -10.43 14.32
C VAL A 244 13.61 -10.37 15.75
N ALA A 245 14.75 -9.71 15.94
CA ALA A 245 15.36 -9.57 17.27
C ALA A 245 14.45 -8.80 18.26
N THR A 246 13.80 -7.74 17.79
CA THR A 246 12.88 -6.94 18.61
C THR A 246 11.66 -7.74 19.03
N TYR A 247 11.01 -8.42 18.08
CA TYR A 247 9.82 -9.21 18.39
C TYR A 247 10.14 -10.40 19.31
N GLU A 248 11.25 -11.10 19.07
CA GLU A 248 11.73 -12.16 19.97
C GLU A 248 12.05 -11.63 21.37
N HIS A 249 12.59 -10.39 21.48
CA HIS A 249 12.83 -9.74 22.75
C HIS A 249 11.54 -9.53 23.55
N PHE A 250 10.44 -9.16 22.89
CA PHE A 250 9.11 -9.06 23.49
C PHE A 250 8.38 -10.40 23.61
N GLY A 251 9.04 -11.50 23.29
CA GLY A 251 8.49 -12.83 23.46
C GLY A 251 7.57 -13.33 22.35
N TYR A 252 7.60 -12.73 21.18
CA TYR A 252 6.82 -13.17 20.02
C TYR A 252 7.52 -14.29 19.25
N GLU A 253 6.79 -15.36 19.00
CA GLU A 253 7.19 -16.41 18.06
C GLU A 253 6.92 -15.90 16.64
N ILE A 254 7.93 -15.98 15.79
CA ILE A 254 7.85 -15.49 14.42
C ILE A 254 7.85 -16.67 13.45
N VAL A 255 6.97 -16.60 12.45
CA VAL A 255 7.03 -17.43 11.24
C VAL A 255 7.23 -16.54 10.02
N VAL A 256 7.94 -17.07 9.02
CA VAL A 256 8.17 -16.40 7.74
C VAL A 256 7.68 -17.33 6.64
N PRO A 257 6.42 -17.20 6.20
CA PRO A 257 5.83 -18.08 5.19
C PRO A 257 6.44 -17.83 3.80
N GLU A 258 6.07 -18.64 2.83
CA GLU A 258 6.28 -18.30 1.45
C GLU A 258 5.44 -17.04 1.14
N GLN A 259 6.02 -16.11 0.41
CA GLN A 259 5.36 -14.86 0.10
C GLN A 259 5.87 -14.30 -1.22
N ARG A 260 5.08 -13.49 -1.86
CA ARG A 260 5.41 -12.73 -3.07
C ARG A 260 5.67 -11.26 -2.72
N CYS A 261 5.94 -10.44 -3.74
CA CYS A 261 5.92 -8.98 -3.57
C CYS A 261 4.53 -8.55 -3.12
N SER A 262 4.42 -7.48 -2.34
CA SER A 262 3.12 -6.89 -1.97
C SER A 262 2.34 -6.29 -3.14
N GLY A 263 2.94 -6.15 -4.32
CA GLY A 263 2.26 -5.55 -5.46
C GLY A 263 2.53 -4.06 -5.68
N THR A 264 2.99 -3.32 -4.67
CA THR A 264 3.22 -1.87 -4.80
C THR A 264 3.93 -1.45 -6.11
N PRO A 265 5.07 -2.06 -6.53
CA PRO A 265 5.66 -1.70 -7.81
C PRO A 265 4.83 -2.15 -9.02
N MET A 266 3.96 -3.14 -8.86
CA MET A 266 3.06 -3.61 -9.92
C MET A 266 1.92 -2.60 -10.11
N PHE A 267 1.29 -2.13 -9.03
CA PHE A 267 0.28 -1.07 -9.06
C PHE A 267 0.83 0.20 -9.71
N ALA A 268 2.01 0.66 -9.25
CA ALA A 268 2.67 1.86 -9.80
C ALA A 268 3.03 1.76 -11.29
N ASN A 269 3.07 0.57 -11.87
CA ASN A 269 3.38 0.32 -13.27
C ASN A 269 2.22 -0.29 -14.08
N GLY A 270 1.00 -0.33 -13.53
CA GLY A 270 -0.20 -0.82 -14.20
C GLY A 270 -0.21 -2.32 -14.52
N MET A 271 0.59 -3.12 -13.81
CA MET A 271 0.67 -4.58 -13.99
C MET A 271 -0.26 -5.29 -12.99
N LEU A 272 -1.57 -5.01 -13.10
CA LEU A 272 -2.57 -5.50 -12.13
C LEU A 272 -2.67 -7.02 -12.10
N ASP A 273 -2.64 -7.69 -13.25
CA ASP A 273 -2.63 -9.15 -13.31
C ASP A 273 -1.43 -9.79 -12.59
N ASP A 274 -0.25 -9.14 -12.65
CA ASP A 274 0.94 -9.62 -11.93
C ASP A 274 0.76 -9.39 -10.42
N ALA A 275 0.11 -8.30 -10.03
CA ALA A 275 -0.21 -7.98 -8.64
C ALA A 275 -1.25 -8.94 -8.06
N GLU A 276 -2.31 -9.25 -8.79
CA GLU A 276 -3.34 -10.21 -8.38
C GLU A 276 -2.76 -11.60 -8.13
N ARG A 277 -1.94 -12.12 -9.06
CA ARG A 277 -1.23 -13.40 -8.85
C ARG A 277 -0.31 -13.40 -7.65
N ALA A 278 0.27 -12.25 -7.31
CA ALA A 278 1.08 -12.13 -6.10
C ALA A 278 0.19 -12.07 -4.84
N ALA A 279 -0.94 -11.38 -4.92
CA ALA A 279 -1.95 -11.30 -3.87
C ALA A 279 -2.57 -12.67 -3.55
N GLU A 280 -2.94 -13.44 -4.57
CA GLU A 280 -3.46 -14.82 -4.40
C GLU A 280 -2.54 -15.69 -3.52
N VAL A 281 -1.23 -15.66 -3.80
CA VAL A 281 -0.27 -16.44 -3.01
C VAL A 281 -0.17 -15.88 -1.58
N ASN A 282 -0.08 -14.56 -1.43
CA ASN A 282 0.07 -13.94 -0.13
C ASN A 282 -1.18 -14.15 0.74
N VAL A 283 -2.37 -13.92 0.17
CA VAL A 283 -3.63 -14.11 0.88
C VAL A 283 -3.81 -15.55 1.31
N GLY A 284 -3.51 -16.53 0.44
CA GLY A 284 -3.60 -17.96 0.78
C GLY A 284 -2.69 -18.34 1.95
N GLU A 285 -1.41 -17.99 1.88
CA GLU A 285 -0.42 -18.32 2.92
C GLU A 285 -0.74 -17.63 4.26
N PHE A 286 -1.19 -16.37 4.24
CA PHE A 286 -1.50 -15.64 5.47
C PHE A 286 -2.86 -16.03 6.05
N SER A 287 -3.87 -16.38 5.24
CA SER A 287 -5.14 -16.90 5.73
C SER A 287 -4.96 -18.20 6.54
N ASP A 288 -4.10 -19.10 6.07
CA ASP A 288 -3.78 -20.33 6.80
C ASP A 288 -3.15 -20.03 8.16
N LEU A 289 -2.23 -19.06 8.23
CA LEU A 289 -1.56 -18.65 9.47
C LEU A 289 -2.49 -17.89 10.42
N LEU A 290 -3.41 -17.07 9.91
CA LEU A 290 -4.45 -16.45 10.73
C LEU A 290 -5.34 -17.49 11.39
N ALA A 291 -5.74 -18.54 10.65
CA ALA A 291 -6.50 -19.66 11.22
C ALA A 291 -5.73 -20.43 12.32
N GLU A 292 -4.39 -20.35 12.32
CA GLU A 292 -3.52 -20.87 13.37
C GLU A 292 -3.30 -19.87 14.52
N GLY A 293 -3.82 -18.64 14.42
CA GLY A 293 -3.75 -17.59 15.45
C GLY A 293 -2.49 -16.70 15.35
N TYR A 294 -1.93 -16.52 14.15
CA TYR A 294 -0.87 -15.54 13.90
C TYR A 294 -1.47 -14.26 13.34
N ASP A 295 -1.04 -13.10 13.83
CA ASP A 295 -1.26 -11.83 13.16
C ASP A 295 -0.16 -11.56 12.14
N VAL A 296 -0.45 -10.78 11.11
CA VAL A 296 0.51 -10.43 10.05
C VAL A 296 1.19 -9.10 10.37
N VAL A 297 2.52 -9.09 10.36
CA VAL A 297 3.30 -7.87 10.57
C VAL A 297 4.23 -7.60 9.39
N ALA A 298 4.30 -6.35 8.92
CA ALA A 298 5.15 -5.91 7.83
C ALA A 298 6.09 -4.78 8.27
N SER A 299 7.37 -4.85 7.89
CA SER A 299 8.36 -3.81 8.21
C SER A 299 8.36 -2.63 7.23
N CYS A 300 7.52 -2.65 6.21
CA CYS A 300 7.44 -1.63 5.17
C CYS A 300 6.01 -1.09 5.10
N THR A 301 5.85 0.22 5.28
CA THR A 301 4.54 0.90 5.23
C THR A 301 3.82 0.75 3.91
N SER A 302 4.56 0.68 2.78
CA SER A 302 3.95 0.39 1.48
C SER A 302 3.47 -1.06 1.37
N CYS A 303 4.17 -2.01 2.00
CA CYS A 303 3.73 -3.39 2.01
C CYS A 303 2.50 -3.59 2.90
N SER A 304 2.46 -2.98 4.10
CA SER A 304 1.28 -3.04 4.95
C SER A 304 0.08 -2.37 4.28
N MET A 305 0.30 -1.24 3.62
CA MET A 305 -0.73 -0.53 2.84
C MET A 305 -1.32 -1.42 1.74
N SER A 306 -0.46 -2.08 0.95
CA SER A 306 -0.93 -2.97 -0.10
C SER A 306 -1.80 -4.12 0.44
N LEU A 307 -1.37 -4.79 1.53
CA LEU A 307 -2.13 -5.89 2.11
C LEU A 307 -3.44 -5.43 2.77
N ARG A 308 -3.43 -4.25 3.40
CA ARG A 308 -4.57 -3.74 4.19
C ARG A 308 -5.63 -3.05 3.34
N GLN A 309 -5.21 -2.36 2.28
CA GLN A 309 -6.10 -1.47 1.55
C GLN A 309 -6.13 -1.78 0.05
N GLU A 310 -4.99 -1.78 -0.66
CA GLU A 310 -4.97 -1.96 -2.11
C GLU A 310 -5.49 -3.35 -2.53
N TYR A 311 -5.20 -4.40 -1.77
CA TYR A 311 -5.68 -5.74 -2.07
C TYR A 311 -7.21 -5.84 -2.06
N PRO A 312 -7.92 -5.52 -0.95
CA PRO A 312 -9.38 -5.61 -0.94
C PRO A 312 -10.07 -4.56 -1.84
N GLU A 313 -9.36 -3.49 -2.21
CA GLU A 313 -9.88 -2.50 -3.15
C GLU A 313 -9.85 -2.95 -4.61
N LEU A 314 -8.87 -3.76 -4.97
CA LEU A 314 -8.56 -4.09 -6.37
C LEU A 314 -8.85 -5.55 -6.74
N PHE A 315 -8.97 -6.45 -5.76
CA PHE A 315 -9.08 -7.89 -6.02
C PHE A 315 -10.19 -8.55 -5.21
N GLU A 316 -10.82 -9.55 -5.79
CA GLU A 316 -11.83 -10.38 -5.16
C GLU A 316 -11.25 -11.77 -4.83
N LEU A 317 -10.57 -11.89 -3.67
CA LEU A 317 -9.93 -13.14 -3.26
C LEU A 317 -10.51 -13.62 -1.93
N SER A 318 -10.76 -14.93 -1.81
CA SER A 318 -11.24 -15.51 -0.56
C SER A 318 -10.23 -15.29 0.58
N GLY A 319 -10.68 -14.75 1.71
CA GLY A 319 -9.85 -14.45 2.88
C GLY A 319 -9.14 -13.09 2.83
N ILE A 320 -9.29 -12.32 1.76
CA ILE A 320 -8.59 -11.04 1.58
C ILE A 320 -8.92 -10.04 2.68
N GLU A 321 -10.20 -9.92 3.05
CA GLU A 321 -10.66 -9.02 4.10
C GLU A 321 -10.13 -9.43 5.48
N GLU A 322 -10.02 -10.73 5.74
CA GLU A 322 -9.47 -11.24 6.99
C GLU A 322 -7.97 -10.96 7.09
N VAL A 323 -7.22 -11.17 6.00
CA VAL A 323 -5.80 -10.82 5.94
C VAL A 323 -5.60 -9.32 6.09
N ALA A 324 -6.41 -8.50 5.41
CA ALA A 324 -6.33 -7.05 5.51
C ALA A 324 -6.58 -6.54 6.95
N ALA A 325 -7.62 -7.06 7.60
CA ALA A 325 -8.00 -6.67 8.96
C ALA A 325 -6.99 -7.07 10.04
N ASN A 326 -6.19 -8.11 9.79
CA ASN A 326 -5.19 -8.63 10.73
C ASN A 326 -3.74 -8.41 10.26
N THR A 327 -3.54 -7.47 9.35
CA THR A 327 -2.21 -7.01 8.92
C THR A 327 -1.87 -5.67 9.59
N TYR A 328 -0.67 -5.57 10.13
CA TYR A 328 -0.18 -4.40 10.85
C TYR A 328 1.19 -3.96 10.32
N GLU A 329 1.49 -2.68 10.44
CA GLU A 329 2.86 -2.22 10.38
C GLU A 329 3.58 -2.65 11.68
N ALA A 330 4.87 -2.98 11.57
CA ALA A 330 5.59 -3.63 12.66
C ALA A 330 5.67 -2.80 13.95
N LEU A 331 5.89 -1.48 13.86
CA LEU A 331 5.92 -0.61 15.02
C LEU A 331 4.52 -0.36 15.58
N GLU A 332 3.51 -0.24 14.70
CA GLU A 332 2.10 -0.14 15.06
C GLU A 332 1.69 -1.33 15.94
N TYR A 333 2.00 -2.56 15.52
CA TYR A 333 1.67 -3.77 16.27
C TYR A 333 2.25 -3.75 17.70
N LEU A 334 3.55 -3.43 17.81
CA LEU A 334 4.19 -3.37 19.11
C LEU A 334 3.62 -2.23 19.98
N ARG A 335 3.25 -1.09 19.41
CA ARG A 335 2.60 0.01 20.16
C ARG A 335 1.22 -0.34 20.68
N ILE A 336 0.52 -1.24 20.01
CA ILE A 336 -0.81 -1.71 20.44
C ILE A 336 -0.68 -2.73 21.58
N HIS A 337 0.31 -3.61 21.50
CA HIS A 337 0.39 -4.78 22.38
C HIS A 337 1.42 -4.67 23.50
N GLU A 338 2.39 -3.74 23.40
CA GLU A 338 3.49 -3.60 24.37
C GLU A 338 3.61 -2.16 24.88
N ASP A 339 4.10 -2.00 26.11
CA ASP A 339 4.47 -0.69 26.66
C ASP A 339 5.89 -0.30 26.22
N LEU A 340 6.00 0.18 24.96
CA LEU A 340 7.29 0.57 24.38
C LEU A 340 7.94 1.73 25.13
N ARG A 341 7.17 2.63 25.76
CA ARG A 341 7.74 3.73 26.55
C ARG A 341 8.45 3.19 27.79
N ALA A 342 7.78 2.31 28.51
CA ALA A 342 8.41 1.66 29.68
C ALA A 342 9.63 0.82 29.28
N ALA A 343 9.59 0.16 28.11
CA ALA A 343 10.71 -0.62 27.60
C ALA A 343 11.93 0.25 27.22
N LEU A 344 11.72 1.51 26.92
CA LEU A 344 12.77 2.47 26.52
C LEU A 344 13.20 3.43 27.64
N ASP A 345 12.56 3.40 28.81
CA ASP A 345 12.80 4.35 29.91
C ASP A 345 14.27 4.41 30.36
N ASP A 346 14.94 3.26 30.38
CA ASP A 346 16.37 3.14 30.74
C ASP A 346 17.30 3.00 29.51
N ALA A 347 16.74 3.11 28.31
CA ALA A 347 17.52 2.97 27.10
C ALA A 347 18.22 4.28 26.75
N SER A 348 19.49 4.17 26.36
CA SER A 348 20.25 5.30 25.82
C SER A 348 21.04 4.82 24.61
N VAL A 349 21.26 5.71 23.68
CA VAL A 349 22.09 5.45 22.50
C VAL A 349 23.20 6.51 22.46
N ASP A 350 24.27 6.23 21.72
CA ASP A 350 25.28 7.24 21.42
C ASP A 350 24.60 8.43 20.70
N ASP A 351 25.08 9.65 20.97
CA ASP A 351 24.53 10.88 20.41
C ASP A 351 24.34 10.78 18.89
N GLN A 352 23.10 10.88 18.43
CA GLN A 352 22.72 10.79 17.03
C GLN A 352 21.77 11.92 16.64
N ALA A 353 22.07 12.58 15.53
CA ALA A 353 21.14 13.50 14.88
C ALA A 353 20.44 12.76 13.74
N LEU A 354 19.12 12.69 13.79
CA LEU A 354 18.28 11.99 12.84
C LEU A 354 17.32 12.95 12.16
N ALA A 355 17.15 12.82 10.85
CA ALA A 355 16.07 13.47 10.11
C ALA A 355 14.96 12.43 9.83
N TYR A 356 13.75 12.74 10.27
CA TYR A 356 12.60 11.89 10.03
C TYR A 356 11.76 12.43 8.88
N HIS A 357 11.61 11.63 7.83
CA HIS A 357 10.68 11.90 6.72
C HIS A 357 9.50 10.93 6.83
N ALA A 358 8.28 11.47 6.93
CA ALA A 358 7.05 10.67 6.98
C ALA A 358 6.75 10.07 5.60
N PRO A 359 6.78 8.74 5.42
CA PRO A 359 6.42 8.12 4.15
C PRO A 359 4.94 8.35 3.81
N CYS A 360 4.63 8.56 2.51
CA CYS A 360 3.25 8.79 2.06
C CYS A 360 2.30 7.68 2.53
N HIS A 361 2.69 6.42 2.36
CA HIS A 361 1.88 5.28 2.79
C HIS A 361 1.81 5.07 4.31
N ALA A 362 2.70 5.66 5.08
CA ALA A 362 2.53 5.74 6.54
C ALA A 362 1.44 6.74 6.91
N ARG A 363 1.43 7.90 6.23
CA ARG A 363 0.41 8.94 6.46
C ARG A 363 -1.00 8.43 6.18
N ASN A 364 -1.23 7.81 5.04
CA ASN A 364 -2.54 7.25 4.68
C ASN A 364 -3.07 6.25 5.72
N GLN A 365 -2.18 5.56 6.41
CA GLN A 365 -2.53 4.64 7.48
C GLN A 365 -2.59 5.30 8.87
N GLY A 366 -2.33 6.62 8.97
CA GLY A 366 -2.24 7.33 10.26
C GLY A 366 -1.02 6.95 11.10
N LEU A 367 0.04 6.44 10.47
CA LEU A 367 1.25 5.91 11.12
C LEU A 367 2.47 6.84 10.98
N ASP A 368 2.28 8.02 10.41
CA ASP A 368 3.34 8.98 10.07
C ASP A 368 4.08 9.55 11.30
N ARG A 369 3.43 9.56 12.47
CA ARG A 369 4.00 10.13 13.70
C ARG A 369 4.60 9.12 14.66
N GLN A 370 4.32 7.82 14.48
CA GLN A 370 4.61 6.81 15.49
C GLN A 370 6.10 6.70 15.86
N ALA A 371 7.01 6.75 14.90
CA ALA A 371 8.44 6.64 15.16
C ALA A 371 8.98 7.89 15.86
N ILE A 372 8.61 9.09 15.38
CA ILE A 372 9.09 10.35 15.99
C ILE A 372 8.55 10.53 17.41
N GLU A 373 7.32 10.12 17.68
CA GLU A 373 6.74 10.16 19.05
C GLU A 373 7.42 9.19 20.01
N LEU A 374 7.91 8.05 19.50
CA LEU A 374 8.60 7.07 20.32
C LEU A 374 10.05 7.49 20.63
N PHE A 375 10.76 8.00 19.65
CA PHE A 375 12.20 8.25 19.76
C PHE A 375 12.56 9.68 20.19
N ARG A 376 11.62 10.62 20.18
CA ARG A 376 11.88 12.02 20.57
C ARG A 376 12.42 12.16 21.99
N ASP A 377 11.95 11.32 22.90
CA ASP A 377 12.27 11.40 24.32
C ASP A 377 13.40 10.42 24.72
N LEU A 378 14.01 9.73 23.75
CA LEU A 378 15.11 8.80 23.99
C LEU A 378 16.44 9.56 24.18
N ASP A 379 17.15 9.28 25.28
CA ASP A 379 18.45 9.88 25.56
C ASP A 379 19.48 9.56 24.46
N GLY A 380 20.15 10.61 23.97
CA GLY A 380 21.12 10.52 22.88
C GLY A 380 20.50 10.64 21.48
N VAL A 381 19.18 10.89 21.34
CA VAL A 381 18.53 11.09 20.03
C VAL A 381 18.08 12.53 19.88
N ASP A 382 18.63 13.21 18.87
CA ASP A 382 18.11 14.48 18.36
C ASP A 382 17.40 14.21 17.03
N ILE A 383 16.06 14.25 17.02
CA ILE A 383 15.25 13.90 15.85
C ILE A 383 14.52 15.12 15.30
N GLU A 384 14.82 15.50 14.06
CA GLU A 384 14.15 16.56 13.33
C GLU A 384 13.12 15.99 12.36
N ASP A 385 11.89 16.46 12.45
CA ASP A 385 10.83 16.15 11.49
C ASP A 385 10.98 17.07 10.28
N VAL A 386 11.40 16.50 9.16
CA VAL A 386 11.57 17.24 7.89
C VAL A 386 10.26 17.35 7.11
N GLY A 387 9.17 16.87 7.69
CA GLY A 387 7.84 16.92 7.11
C GLY A 387 7.64 15.87 6.03
N ASP A 388 6.66 16.15 5.20
CA ASP A 388 6.13 15.23 4.19
C ASP A 388 6.33 15.74 2.76
N SER A 389 7.40 16.47 2.52
CA SER A 389 7.77 16.93 1.19
C SER A 389 8.13 15.72 0.30
N CYS A 390 7.35 15.52 -0.75
CA CYS A 390 7.67 14.56 -1.81
C CYS A 390 8.51 15.23 -2.89
#